data_a3b40b844a23f6d9657441a0e9d538f2
#
_entry.id   a3b40b844a23f6d9657441a0e9d538f2
#
_cell.length_a   1.000
_cell.length_b   1.000
_cell.length_c   1.000
_cell.angle_alpha   90.00
_cell.angle_beta   90.00
_cell.angle_gamma   90.00
#
_symmetry.space_group_name_H-M   'P 1'
#
loop_
_entity.id
_entity.type
_entity.pdbx_description
1 polymer ?
#
loop_
_entity_poly.entity_id
_entity_poly.type
_entity_poly.pdbx_seq_one_letter_code
_entity_poly.pdbx_strand_id
1 'polypeptide(L)'
;MDFSQFNKKAKGYECLGPSSVAEAASYANSCNLSLWMTTRYKAPVDNEFLAKWELRHTAILNHLKLNILDKFPHAEIDMELPLQSVNLCGNTLFGVPDAICKFPNGQLMVCDAKSGKKKLSHWIQVGLYGHMIQGVARAKGNPVPEIFGFALCYGNYDQEGGFNKNSIEFLTITGPEALAEVLPEPTRKRIREILSISGNDELPIANANYQNCRFCKWKTGCEHAVLENSEKVVDVSDLF
;
A
#
# COMPACT_ATOMS: atom_id res chain seq x y z
N MET A 1 -7.73 -26.63 -5.28
CA MET A 1 -8.35 -25.28 -5.43
C MET A 1 -8.43 -24.96 -6.91
N ASP A 2 -9.60 -24.62 -7.40
CA ASP A 2 -9.82 -24.23 -8.81
C ASP A 2 -9.72 -22.70 -8.94
N PHE A 3 -8.72 -22.22 -9.68
CA PHE A 3 -8.50 -20.79 -9.94
C PHE A 3 -9.00 -20.35 -11.32
N SER A 4 -9.68 -21.23 -12.08
CA SER A 4 -10.15 -20.97 -13.45
C SER A 4 -11.08 -19.77 -13.55
N GLN A 5 -11.80 -19.46 -12.48
CA GLN A 5 -12.69 -18.29 -12.38
C GLN A 5 -11.96 -16.94 -12.29
N PHE A 6 -10.65 -16.93 -12.06
CA PHE A 6 -9.87 -15.69 -11.93
C PHE A 6 -8.99 -15.45 -13.15
N ASN A 7 -9.01 -14.23 -13.65
CA ASN A 7 -8.15 -13.82 -14.75
C ASN A 7 -6.68 -13.76 -14.31
N LYS A 8 -5.84 -14.63 -14.88
CA LYS A 8 -4.41 -14.64 -14.62
C LYS A 8 -3.75 -13.36 -15.16
N LYS A 9 -2.80 -12.81 -14.41
CA LYS A 9 -1.96 -11.72 -14.91
C LYS A 9 -1.05 -12.23 -16.02
N ALA A 10 -0.73 -11.37 -16.99
CA ALA A 10 0.25 -11.70 -18.01
C ALA A 10 1.63 -11.94 -17.36
N LYS A 11 2.42 -12.83 -17.99
CA LYS A 11 3.80 -13.10 -17.55
C LYS A 11 4.60 -11.77 -17.54
N GLY A 12 5.33 -11.52 -16.46
CA GLY A 12 6.07 -10.27 -16.23
C GLY A 12 5.30 -9.19 -15.47
N TYR A 13 3.97 -9.35 -15.27
CA TYR A 13 3.15 -8.49 -14.43
C TYR A 13 2.79 -9.14 -13.09
N GLU A 14 3.46 -10.23 -12.75
CA GLU A 14 3.32 -10.97 -11.50
C GLU A 14 4.08 -10.23 -10.39
N CYS A 15 3.55 -9.08 -9.96
CA CYS A 15 4.16 -8.22 -8.95
C CYS A 15 3.14 -7.79 -7.90
N LEU A 16 3.64 -7.38 -6.74
CA LEU A 16 2.85 -6.72 -5.70
C LEU A 16 2.98 -5.20 -5.81
N GLY A 17 1.88 -4.50 -5.53
CA GLY A 17 1.93 -3.06 -5.31
C GLY A 17 2.31 -2.73 -3.86
N PRO A 18 3.00 -1.60 -3.63
CA PRO A 18 3.35 -1.14 -2.28
C PRO A 18 2.16 -1.04 -1.33
N SER A 19 0.98 -0.64 -1.81
CA SER A 19 -0.25 -0.60 -1.01
C SER A 19 -0.67 -1.97 -0.49
N SER A 20 -0.59 -3.02 -1.33
CA SER A 20 -0.93 -4.39 -0.91
C SER A 20 0.06 -4.95 0.10
N VAL A 21 1.34 -4.68 -0.08
CA VAL A 21 2.40 -5.07 0.88
C VAL A 21 2.25 -4.33 2.20
N ALA A 22 2.01 -3.02 2.14
CA ALA A 22 1.82 -2.18 3.31
C ALA A 22 0.60 -2.57 4.14
N GLU A 23 -0.53 -2.85 3.49
CA GLU A 23 -1.73 -3.34 4.15
C GLU A 23 -1.44 -4.67 4.85
N ALA A 24 -0.81 -5.63 4.16
CA ALA A 24 -0.45 -6.92 4.74
C ALA A 24 0.57 -6.81 5.89
N ALA A 25 1.50 -5.88 5.82
CA ALA A 25 2.50 -5.66 6.86
C ALA A 25 1.92 -4.95 8.10
N SER A 26 0.84 -4.20 7.95
CA SER A 26 0.17 -3.52 9.06
C SER A 26 -0.73 -4.44 9.89
N TYR A 27 -1.07 -5.63 9.37
CA TYR A 27 -1.86 -6.65 10.07
C TYR A 27 -1.01 -7.86 10.42
N ALA A 28 -1.03 -8.26 11.68
CA ALA A 28 -0.24 -9.39 12.19
C ALA A 28 -0.57 -10.73 11.49
N ASN A 29 -1.79 -10.89 10.97
CA ASN A 29 -2.33 -12.13 10.44
C ASN A 29 -2.91 -11.98 9.03
N SER A 30 -2.17 -11.35 8.11
CA SER A 30 -2.59 -11.32 6.69
C SER A 30 -2.60 -12.73 6.09
N CYS A 31 -3.61 -13.05 5.26
CA CYS A 31 -3.73 -14.36 4.64
C CYS A 31 -2.67 -14.56 3.54
N ASN A 32 -1.82 -15.57 3.71
CA ASN A 32 -0.74 -15.91 2.78
C ASN A 32 -1.27 -16.24 1.37
N LEU A 33 -2.37 -16.98 1.30
CA LEU A 33 -3.00 -17.32 0.03
C LEU A 33 -3.53 -16.09 -0.71
N SER A 34 -4.14 -15.13 0.02
CA SER A 34 -4.61 -13.88 -0.57
C SER A 34 -3.46 -13.05 -1.17
N LEU A 35 -2.32 -13.02 -0.51
CA LEU A 35 -1.10 -12.35 -1.00
C LEU A 35 -0.58 -13.03 -2.26
N TRP A 36 -0.46 -14.36 -2.25
CA TRP A 36 -0.03 -15.17 -3.38
C TRP A 36 -0.95 -14.99 -4.59
N MET A 37 -2.26 -14.98 -4.39
CA MET A 37 -3.24 -14.72 -5.45
C MET A 37 -3.12 -13.31 -6.00
N THR A 38 -2.86 -12.32 -5.15
CA THR A 38 -2.72 -10.91 -5.57
C THR A 38 -1.54 -10.71 -6.53
N THR A 39 -0.49 -11.52 -6.44
CA THR A 39 0.61 -11.46 -7.43
C THR A 39 0.22 -12.03 -8.78
N ARG A 40 -0.61 -13.05 -8.84
CA ARG A 40 -0.83 -13.89 -10.03
C ARG A 40 -2.13 -13.61 -10.76
N TYR A 41 -3.13 -13.11 -10.06
CA TYR A 41 -4.47 -12.92 -10.61
C TYR A 41 -4.93 -11.47 -10.51
N LYS A 42 -5.78 -11.08 -11.46
CA LYS A 42 -6.48 -9.78 -11.41
C LYS A 42 -7.65 -9.91 -10.45
N ALA A 43 -7.73 -9.03 -9.48
CA ALA A 43 -8.90 -8.95 -8.62
C ALA A 43 -10.13 -8.52 -9.43
N PRO A 44 -11.34 -8.99 -9.07
CA PRO A 44 -12.58 -8.41 -9.58
C PRO A 44 -12.60 -6.89 -9.32
N VAL A 45 -13.00 -6.13 -10.32
CA VAL A 45 -13.07 -4.66 -10.25
C VAL A 45 -14.54 -4.25 -10.32
N ASP A 46 -14.94 -3.43 -9.38
CA ASP A 46 -16.20 -2.69 -9.43
C ASP A 46 -15.93 -1.34 -10.14
N ASN A 47 -16.37 -1.24 -11.38
CA ASN A 47 -16.11 -0.07 -12.22
C ASN A 47 -16.80 1.20 -11.68
N GLU A 48 -17.97 1.09 -11.06
CA GLU A 48 -18.66 2.24 -10.45
C GLU A 48 -17.90 2.75 -9.23
N PHE A 49 -17.44 1.83 -8.39
CA PHE A 49 -16.59 2.18 -7.27
C PHE A 49 -15.29 2.82 -7.73
N LEU A 50 -14.65 2.27 -8.78
CA LEU A 50 -13.40 2.79 -9.31
C LEU A 50 -13.56 4.22 -9.83
N ALA A 51 -14.60 4.51 -10.62
CA ALA A 51 -14.86 5.85 -11.14
C ALA A 51 -15.09 6.87 -10.00
N LYS A 52 -15.86 6.51 -8.97
CA LYS A 52 -16.06 7.36 -7.79
C LYS A 52 -14.75 7.58 -7.03
N TRP A 53 -13.94 6.55 -6.92
CA TRP A 53 -12.64 6.64 -6.26
C TRP A 53 -11.69 7.56 -7.02
N GLU A 54 -11.59 7.45 -8.35
CA GLU A 54 -10.74 8.30 -9.20
C GLU A 54 -11.07 9.78 -9.05
N LEU A 55 -12.35 10.14 -9.08
CA LEU A 55 -12.78 11.53 -8.85
C LEU A 55 -12.32 12.06 -7.51
N ARG A 56 -12.48 11.26 -6.46
CA ARG A 56 -12.07 11.60 -5.11
C ARG A 56 -10.56 11.72 -4.98
N HIS A 57 -9.84 10.76 -5.54
CA HIS A 57 -8.39 10.74 -5.52
C HIS A 57 -7.81 11.97 -6.23
N THR A 58 -8.31 12.30 -7.42
CA THR A 58 -7.89 13.49 -8.18
C THR A 58 -8.08 14.78 -7.39
N ALA A 59 -9.18 14.93 -6.67
CA ALA A 59 -9.40 16.12 -5.84
C ALA A 59 -8.35 16.23 -4.72
N ILE A 60 -8.05 15.13 -4.01
CA ILE A 60 -7.03 15.14 -2.94
C ILE A 60 -5.63 15.34 -3.54
N LEU A 61 -5.34 14.75 -4.69
CA LEU A 61 -4.07 14.89 -5.41
C LEU A 61 -3.78 16.36 -5.77
N ASN A 62 -4.78 17.10 -6.22
CA ASN A 62 -4.67 18.53 -6.45
C ASN A 62 -4.34 19.31 -5.17
N HIS A 63 -4.97 18.96 -4.06
CA HIS A 63 -4.66 19.56 -2.76
C HIS A 63 -3.27 19.18 -2.25
N LEU A 64 -2.85 17.93 -2.46
CA LEU A 64 -1.48 17.49 -2.17
C LEU A 64 -0.48 18.39 -2.89
N LYS A 65 -0.64 18.58 -4.20
CA LYS A 65 0.22 19.45 -5.01
C LYS A 65 0.27 20.89 -4.48
N LEU A 66 -0.90 21.48 -4.17
CA LEU A 66 -0.97 22.84 -3.62
C LEU A 66 -0.27 22.96 -2.26
N ASN A 67 -0.47 21.99 -1.36
CA ASN A 67 0.20 21.96 -0.06
C ASN A 67 1.73 21.83 -0.20
N ILE A 68 2.22 21.05 -1.17
CA ILE A 68 3.65 20.93 -1.44
C ILE A 68 4.20 22.27 -1.91
N LEU A 69 3.56 22.92 -2.90
CA LEU A 69 3.99 24.21 -3.44
C LEU A 69 3.98 25.32 -2.39
N ASP A 70 3.02 25.31 -1.48
CA ASP A 70 2.94 26.27 -0.37
C ASP A 70 4.07 26.07 0.65
N LYS A 71 4.27 24.82 1.08
CA LYS A 71 5.28 24.50 2.13
C LYS A 71 6.70 24.42 1.62
N PHE A 72 6.89 24.06 0.36
CA PHE A 72 8.19 23.80 -0.25
C PHE A 72 8.28 24.48 -1.64
N PRO A 73 8.26 25.82 -1.72
CA PRO A 73 8.13 26.58 -2.97
C PRO A 73 9.31 26.38 -3.95
N HIS A 74 10.42 25.82 -3.48
CA HIS A 74 11.61 25.57 -4.31
C HIS A 74 11.76 24.08 -4.69
N ALA A 75 10.79 23.21 -4.34
CA ALA A 75 10.85 21.82 -4.72
C ALA A 75 10.31 21.62 -6.15
N GLU A 76 11.02 20.81 -6.93
CA GLU A 76 10.47 20.25 -8.17
C GLU A 76 9.56 19.07 -7.80
N ILE A 77 8.43 18.92 -8.51
CA ILE A 77 7.44 17.91 -8.20
C ILE A 77 7.23 17.02 -9.42
N ASP A 78 7.59 15.74 -9.30
CA ASP A 78 7.17 14.70 -10.23
C ASP A 78 5.88 14.07 -9.72
N MET A 79 4.81 14.20 -10.50
CA MET A 79 3.51 13.60 -10.20
C MET A 79 3.40 12.23 -10.85
N GLU A 80 2.86 11.25 -10.09
CA GLU A 80 2.47 9.91 -10.58
C GLU A 80 3.58 9.21 -11.39
N LEU A 81 4.84 9.28 -10.91
CA LEU A 81 5.99 8.65 -11.57
C LEU A 81 6.00 7.13 -11.35
N PRO A 82 5.86 6.29 -12.39
CA PRO A 82 5.91 4.84 -12.23
C PRO A 82 7.28 4.36 -11.73
N LEU A 83 7.27 3.56 -10.69
CA LEU A 83 8.46 2.92 -10.12
C LEU A 83 8.36 1.40 -10.28
N GLN A 84 9.43 0.79 -10.76
CA GLN A 84 9.61 -0.65 -10.74
C GLN A 84 10.91 -0.94 -9.99
N SER A 85 10.80 -1.46 -8.80
CA SER A 85 11.96 -1.88 -8.03
C SER A 85 12.30 -3.32 -8.36
N VAL A 86 13.55 -3.52 -8.73
CA VAL A 86 14.13 -4.84 -8.87
C VAL A 86 14.58 -5.30 -7.49
N ASN A 87 13.97 -6.38 -7.01
CA ASN A 87 14.57 -7.24 -5.99
C ASN A 87 14.64 -6.76 -4.54
N LEU A 88 13.50 -6.58 -3.92
CA LEU A 88 13.40 -6.83 -2.48
C LEU A 88 13.09 -8.33 -2.31
N CYS A 89 14.06 -9.14 -1.95
CA CYS A 89 13.94 -10.60 -1.74
C CYS A 89 13.52 -11.43 -2.99
N GLY A 90 13.98 -11.08 -4.21
CA GLY A 90 13.67 -11.85 -5.42
C GLY A 90 12.32 -11.48 -6.08
N ASN A 91 11.56 -10.56 -5.50
CA ASN A 91 10.26 -10.15 -6.03
C ASN A 91 10.29 -8.74 -6.59
N THR A 92 9.54 -8.52 -7.65
CA THR A 92 9.36 -7.20 -8.24
C THR A 92 8.21 -6.49 -7.53
N LEU A 93 8.48 -5.27 -7.03
CA LEU A 93 7.46 -4.32 -6.65
C LEU A 93 7.23 -3.35 -7.81
N PHE A 94 5.97 -3.08 -8.10
CA PHE A 94 5.55 -2.04 -9.04
C PHE A 94 4.55 -1.13 -8.36
N GLY A 95 4.76 0.18 -8.49
CA GLY A 95 3.83 1.17 -7.95
C GLY A 95 4.10 2.56 -8.46
N VAL A 96 3.15 3.44 -8.21
CA VAL A 96 3.16 4.83 -8.64
C VAL A 96 2.92 5.68 -7.40
N PRO A 97 3.95 6.35 -6.82
CA PRO A 97 3.73 7.36 -5.79
C PRO A 97 2.99 8.55 -6.39
N ASP A 98 2.11 9.16 -5.62
CA ASP A 98 1.32 10.29 -6.10
C ASP A 98 2.18 11.52 -6.40
N ALA A 99 3.23 11.76 -5.59
CA ALA A 99 4.22 12.77 -5.89
C ALA A 99 5.60 12.45 -5.30
N ILE A 100 6.63 12.89 -6.00
CA ILE A 100 8.02 12.91 -5.50
C ILE A 100 8.49 14.37 -5.59
N CYS A 101 8.83 14.96 -4.44
CA CYS A 101 9.41 16.29 -4.36
C CYS A 101 10.93 16.16 -4.38
N LYS A 102 11.58 16.93 -5.26
CA LYS A 102 13.04 17.03 -5.36
C LYS A 102 13.46 18.39 -4.86
N PHE A 103 14.30 18.40 -3.86
CA PHE A 103 14.85 19.64 -3.29
C PHE A 103 16.14 20.06 -3.99
N PRO A 104 16.50 21.37 -3.97
CA PRO A 104 17.73 21.87 -4.61
C PRO A 104 19.02 21.22 -4.10
N ASN A 105 19.02 20.69 -2.87
CA ASN A 105 20.15 19.96 -2.28
C ASN A 105 20.21 18.47 -2.71
N GLY A 106 19.33 18.02 -3.61
CA GLY A 106 19.27 16.63 -4.09
C GLY A 106 18.50 15.65 -3.19
N GLN A 107 17.99 16.11 -2.04
CA GLN A 107 17.12 15.31 -1.19
C GLN A 107 15.73 15.12 -1.81
N LEU A 108 15.06 14.03 -1.43
CA LEU A 108 13.71 13.71 -1.91
C LEU A 108 12.72 13.61 -0.76
N MET A 109 11.48 13.98 -1.03
CA MET A 109 10.32 13.65 -0.19
C MET A 109 9.30 12.87 -1.03
N VAL A 110 8.80 11.76 -0.48
CA VAL A 110 7.76 10.95 -1.13
C VAL A 110 6.41 11.30 -0.53
N CYS A 111 5.45 11.59 -1.38
CA CYS A 111 4.13 12.06 -0.98
C CYS A 111 3.02 11.19 -1.57
N ASP A 112 1.92 11.06 -0.83
CA ASP A 112 0.80 10.23 -1.26
C ASP A 112 -0.54 10.80 -0.74
N ALA A 113 -1.58 10.75 -1.59
CA ALA A 113 -2.91 11.25 -1.33
C ALA A 113 -3.83 10.12 -0.85
N LYS A 114 -4.57 10.34 0.22
CA LYS A 114 -5.41 9.32 0.83
C LYS A 114 -6.82 9.81 1.10
N SER A 115 -7.79 9.05 0.63
CA SER A 115 -9.19 9.20 1.02
C SER A 115 -9.53 8.30 2.20
N GLY A 116 -10.25 8.83 3.18
CA GLY A 116 -10.74 8.07 4.32
C GLY A 116 -9.86 8.12 5.57
N LYS A 117 -10.00 7.11 6.43
CA LYS A 117 -9.35 7.10 7.76
C LYS A 117 -7.86 6.89 7.68
N LYS A 118 -7.11 7.53 8.57
CA LYS A 118 -5.67 7.34 8.76
C LYS A 118 -5.36 5.89 9.15
N LYS A 119 -4.36 5.30 8.49
CA LYS A 119 -3.89 3.93 8.75
C LYS A 119 -2.37 3.89 8.78
N LEU A 120 -1.83 2.97 9.58
CA LEU A 120 -0.39 2.69 9.61
C LEU A 120 0.12 2.25 8.22
N SER A 121 -0.68 1.47 7.49
CA SER A 121 -0.33 1.01 6.14
C SER A 121 -0.02 2.15 5.17
N HIS A 122 -0.58 3.33 5.35
CA HIS A 122 -0.28 4.49 4.49
C HIS A 122 1.17 4.97 4.66
N TRP A 123 1.68 5.01 5.90
CA TRP A 123 3.08 5.34 6.17
C TRP A 123 4.03 4.25 5.68
N ILE A 124 3.67 2.98 5.86
CA ILE A 124 4.43 1.85 5.30
C ILE A 124 4.50 1.94 3.77
N GLN A 125 3.40 2.32 3.11
CA GLN A 125 3.36 2.46 1.65
C GLN A 125 4.32 3.53 1.13
N VAL A 126 4.32 4.73 1.70
CA VAL A 126 5.27 5.79 1.28
C VAL A 126 6.71 5.43 1.59
N GLY A 127 6.97 4.75 2.71
CA GLY A 127 8.28 4.19 3.03
C GLY A 127 8.75 3.16 2.02
N LEU A 128 7.86 2.28 1.54
CA LEU A 128 8.17 1.34 0.45
C LEU A 128 8.53 2.06 -0.84
N TYR A 129 7.82 3.12 -1.22
CA TYR A 129 8.19 3.94 -2.36
C TYR A 129 9.59 4.56 -2.20
N GLY A 130 9.94 5.05 -1.02
CA GLY A 130 11.29 5.52 -0.72
C GLY A 130 12.36 4.46 -0.94
N HIS A 131 12.12 3.24 -0.45
CA HIS A 131 12.99 2.09 -0.72
C HIS A 131 13.07 1.73 -2.21
N MET A 132 11.97 1.78 -2.94
CA MET A 132 11.95 1.51 -4.38
C MET A 132 12.79 2.53 -5.15
N ILE A 133 12.69 3.82 -4.84
CA ILE A 133 13.49 4.89 -5.45
C ILE A 133 14.98 4.61 -5.24
N GLN A 134 15.39 4.31 -4.01
CA GLN A 134 16.77 3.97 -3.68
C GLN A 134 17.23 2.68 -4.38
N GLY A 135 16.35 1.68 -4.48
CA GLY A 135 16.62 0.42 -5.18
C GLY A 135 16.85 0.62 -6.68
N VAL A 136 16.02 1.45 -7.32
CA VAL A 136 16.16 1.82 -8.74
C VAL A 136 17.47 2.56 -8.99
N ALA A 137 17.85 3.49 -8.12
CA ALA A 137 19.12 4.21 -8.25
C ALA A 137 20.31 3.26 -8.17
N ARG A 138 20.34 2.36 -7.16
CA ARG A 138 21.40 1.35 -7.02
C ARG A 138 21.50 0.42 -8.25
N ALA A 139 20.36 -0.07 -8.75
CA ALA A 139 20.32 -0.96 -9.89
C ALA A 139 20.85 -0.32 -11.18
N LYS A 140 20.70 1.00 -11.32
CA LYS A 140 21.23 1.78 -12.44
C LYS A 140 22.66 2.29 -12.25
N GLY A 141 23.29 2.02 -11.10
CA GLY A 141 24.61 2.57 -10.76
C GLY A 141 24.59 4.09 -10.49
N ASN A 142 23.41 4.67 -10.26
CA ASN A 142 23.27 6.10 -9.95
C ASN A 142 23.53 6.36 -8.45
N PRO A 143 23.91 7.59 -8.07
CA PRO A 143 23.95 7.98 -6.68
C PRO A 143 22.60 7.71 -5.99
N VAL A 144 22.65 7.09 -4.81
CA VAL A 144 21.45 6.77 -4.05
C VAL A 144 20.92 8.06 -3.42
N PRO A 145 19.71 8.51 -3.76
CA PRO A 145 19.17 9.74 -3.20
C PRO A 145 18.87 9.58 -1.72
N GLU A 146 19.07 10.63 -0.97
CA GLU A 146 18.61 10.74 0.41
C GLU A 146 17.12 11.00 0.43
N ILE A 147 16.38 10.17 1.17
CA ILE A 147 14.96 10.41 1.43
C ILE A 147 14.86 11.25 2.69
N PHE A 148 14.70 12.56 2.51
CA PHE A 148 14.55 13.53 3.60
C PHE A 148 13.22 13.37 4.34
N GLY A 149 12.16 12.90 3.66
CA GLY A 149 10.88 12.81 4.32
C GLY A 149 9.78 12.13 3.52
N PHE A 150 8.65 12.02 4.19
CA PHE A 150 7.41 11.47 3.68
C PHE A 150 6.25 12.38 4.02
N ALA A 151 5.26 12.48 3.13
CA ALA A 151 4.05 13.23 3.37
C ALA A 151 2.80 12.45 2.97
N LEU A 152 1.75 12.61 3.78
CA LEU A 152 0.42 12.08 3.50
C LEU A 152 -0.58 13.22 3.49
N CYS A 153 -1.34 13.34 2.40
CA CYS A 153 -2.44 14.28 2.29
C CYS A 153 -3.77 13.52 2.41
N TYR A 154 -4.47 13.74 3.50
CA TYR A 154 -5.79 13.16 3.72
C TYR A 154 -6.88 14.13 3.29
N GLY A 155 -7.93 13.60 2.66
CA GLY A 155 -9.15 14.33 2.40
C GLY A 155 -10.35 13.47 2.73
N ASN A 156 -11.36 14.05 3.41
CA ASN A 156 -12.59 13.38 3.75
C ASN A 156 -13.73 13.87 2.84
N TYR A 157 -14.68 12.99 2.65
CA TYR A 157 -15.94 13.25 1.96
C TYR A 157 -17.07 13.27 2.96
N ASP A 158 -18.05 14.12 2.73
CA ASP A 158 -19.30 14.12 3.49
C ASP A 158 -20.16 12.87 3.14
N GLN A 159 -21.27 12.73 3.85
CA GLN A 159 -22.19 11.59 3.64
C GLN A 159 -22.85 11.60 2.25
N GLU A 160 -22.95 12.76 1.62
CA GLU A 160 -23.52 12.95 0.29
C GLU A 160 -22.48 12.73 -0.83
N GLY A 161 -21.20 12.47 -0.46
CA GLY A 161 -20.10 12.24 -1.41
C GLY A 161 -19.43 13.52 -1.88
N GLY A 162 -19.77 14.67 -1.31
CA GLY A 162 -19.13 15.96 -1.53
C GLY A 162 -17.75 16.02 -0.89
N PHE A 163 -16.80 16.69 -1.57
CA PHE A 163 -15.47 16.87 -1.02
C PHE A 163 -15.43 17.97 0.02
N ASN A 164 -15.11 17.62 1.25
CA ASN A 164 -14.98 18.57 2.34
C ASN A 164 -13.58 19.21 2.35
N LYS A 165 -13.43 20.38 1.76
CA LYS A 165 -12.16 21.12 1.69
C LYS A 165 -11.59 21.43 3.08
N ASN A 166 -12.42 21.56 4.11
CA ASN A 166 -12.00 21.86 5.49
C ASN A 166 -11.44 20.62 6.21
N SER A 167 -11.56 19.43 5.62
CA SER A 167 -11.04 18.17 6.18
C SER A 167 -9.67 17.75 5.65
N ILE A 168 -9.03 18.65 4.87
CA ILE A 168 -7.70 18.34 4.33
C ILE A 168 -6.68 18.43 5.44
N GLU A 169 -5.93 17.36 5.57
CA GLU A 169 -4.84 17.27 6.53
C GLU A 169 -3.56 16.84 5.81
N PHE A 170 -2.52 17.63 5.94
CA PHE A 170 -1.20 17.35 5.40
C PHE A 170 -0.25 17.01 6.53
N LEU A 171 0.12 15.73 6.62
CA LEU A 171 1.02 15.19 7.63
C LEU A 171 2.38 14.91 7.01
N THR A 172 3.45 15.22 7.76
CA THR A 172 4.84 15.00 7.31
C THR A 172 5.66 14.32 8.41
N ILE A 173 6.56 13.43 7.97
CA ILE A 173 7.67 12.90 8.77
C ILE A 173 8.94 13.28 8.01
N THR A 174 9.84 14.04 8.63
CA THR A 174 11.05 14.56 7.97
C THR A 174 12.28 14.39 8.85
N GLY A 175 13.44 14.37 8.22
CA GLY A 175 14.72 14.26 8.89
C GLY A 175 15.50 12.99 8.51
N PRO A 176 16.72 12.84 9.01
CA PRO A 176 17.62 11.75 8.62
C PRO A 176 17.06 10.36 9.00
N GLU A 177 16.21 10.26 10.02
CA GLU A 177 15.62 9.03 10.50
C GLU A 177 14.21 8.75 9.91
N ALA A 178 13.70 9.61 9.02
CA ALA A 178 12.34 9.52 8.50
C ALA A 178 12.01 8.14 7.91
N LEU A 179 12.96 7.54 7.16
CA LEU A 179 12.76 6.21 6.59
C LEU A 179 12.73 5.11 7.67
N ALA A 180 13.53 5.23 8.71
CA ALA A 180 13.52 4.28 9.83
C ALA A 180 12.25 4.41 10.67
N GLU A 181 11.70 5.60 10.79
CA GLU A 181 10.44 5.87 11.50
C GLU A 181 9.24 5.25 10.78
N VAL A 182 9.12 5.45 9.46
CA VAL A 182 7.99 4.87 8.69
C VAL A 182 8.15 3.39 8.39
N LEU A 183 9.40 2.88 8.36
CA LEU A 183 9.72 1.47 8.15
C LEU A 183 10.70 0.96 9.24
N PRO A 184 10.25 0.82 10.49
CA PRO A 184 11.08 0.26 11.55
C PRO A 184 11.43 -1.21 11.24
N GLU A 185 12.53 -1.72 11.85
CA GLU A 185 13.04 -3.05 11.51
C GLU A 185 12.02 -4.19 11.63
N PRO A 186 11.12 -4.22 12.62
CA PRO A 186 10.07 -5.25 12.67
C PRO A 186 9.17 -5.23 11.44
N THR A 187 8.80 -4.02 10.96
CA THR A 187 8.00 -3.85 9.73
C THR A 187 8.78 -4.30 8.50
N ARG A 188 10.06 -3.95 8.39
CA ARG A 188 10.93 -4.40 7.28
C ARG A 188 11.07 -5.92 7.26
N LYS A 189 11.24 -6.55 8.43
CA LYS A 189 11.25 -8.01 8.56
C LYS A 189 9.95 -8.62 8.03
N ARG A 190 8.79 -8.08 8.47
CA ARG A 190 7.48 -8.55 8.01
C ARG A 190 7.28 -8.37 6.51
N ILE A 191 7.73 -7.28 5.93
CA ILE A 191 7.70 -7.05 4.48
C ILE A 191 8.51 -8.13 3.73
N ARG A 192 9.71 -8.47 4.21
CA ARG A 192 10.52 -9.55 3.61
C ARG A 192 9.80 -10.89 3.62
N GLU A 193 9.15 -11.25 4.74
CA GLU A 193 8.34 -12.46 4.85
C GLU A 193 7.18 -12.47 3.84
N ILE A 194 6.43 -11.36 3.72
CA ILE A 194 5.33 -11.21 2.77
C ILE A 194 5.82 -11.39 1.33
N LEU A 195 6.94 -10.75 0.99
CA LEU A 195 7.52 -10.85 -0.35
C LEU A 195 8.01 -12.27 -0.65
N SER A 196 8.61 -12.95 0.32
CA SER A 196 9.03 -14.35 0.18
C SER A 196 7.84 -15.28 -0.10
N ILE A 197 6.76 -15.15 0.65
CA ILE A 197 5.53 -15.94 0.46
C ILE A 197 4.93 -15.67 -0.92
N SER A 198 4.82 -14.41 -1.31
CA SER A 198 4.15 -14.03 -2.55
C SER A 198 4.97 -14.39 -3.80
N GLY A 199 6.29 -14.44 -3.69
CA GLY A 199 7.20 -14.83 -4.79
C GLY A 199 7.38 -16.32 -4.98
N ASN A 200 6.97 -17.15 -4.03
CA ASN A 200 7.09 -18.60 -4.16
C ASN A 200 6.09 -19.13 -5.18
N ASP A 201 6.53 -20.03 -6.08
CA ASP A 201 5.66 -20.68 -7.06
C ASP A 201 4.71 -21.71 -6.42
N GLU A 202 5.09 -22.24 -5.28
CA GLU A 202 4.25 -23.17 -4.54
C GLU A 202 3.06 -22.44 -3.90
N LEU A 203 1.91 -23.13 -3.91
CA LEU A 203 0.70 -22.66 -3.27
C LEU A 203 0.89 -22.60 -1.74
N PRO A 204 0.82 -21.43 -1.11
CA PRO A 204 1.01 -21.35 0.32
C PRO A 204 -0.19 -21.90 1.09
N ILE A 205 0.05 -22.41 2.29
CA ILE A 205 -1.02 -22.77 3.21
C ILE A 205 -1.81 -21.52 3.58
N ALA A 206 -3.14 -21.59 3.40
CA ALA A 206 -4.02 -20.53 3.79
C ALA A 206 -4.09 -20.43 5.33
N ASN A 207 -3.76 -19.26 5.87
CA ASN A 207 -4.00 -18.90 7.25
C ASN A 207 -5.28 -18.04 7.35
N ALA A 208 -6.37 -18.59 6.82
CA ALA A 208 -7.67 -17.94 6.75
C ALA A 208 -8.32 -17.84 8.13
N ASN A 209 -8.91 -16.70 8.43
CA ASN A 209 -9.78 -16.47 9.58
C ASN A 209 -10.88 -15.49 9.18
N TYR A 210 -11.90 -15.34 10.00
CA TYR A 210 -13.03 -14.46 9.71
C TYR A 210 -12.60 -13.02 9.41
N GLN A 211 -11.69 -12.46 10.19
CA GLN A 211 -11.23 -11.07 10.03
C GLN A 211 -10.53 -10.87 8.68
N ASN A 212 -9.70 -11.83 8.26
CA ASN A 212 -9.02 -11.78 6.97
C ASN A 212 -9.98 -12.01 5.81
N CYS A 213 -10.94 -12.91 5.96
CA CYS A 213 -11.86 -13.30 4.90
C CYS A 213 -12.99 -12.31 4.69
N ARG A 214 -13.42 -11.61 5.73
CA ARG A 214 -14.53 -10.65 5.70
C ARG A 214 -14.42 -9.65 4.55
N PHE A 215 -13.23 -9.10 4.31
CA PHE A 215 -12.95 -8.11 3.28
C PHE A 215 -12.08 -8.64 2.14
N CYS A 216 -11.85 -9.96 2.10
CA CYS A 216 -10.99 -10.56 1.10
C CYS A 216 -11.65 -10.51 -0.28
N LYS A 217 -10.95 -9.92 -1.25
CA LYS A 217 -11.41 -9.85 -2.65
C LYS A 217 -11.49 -11.19 -3.36
N TRP A 218 -10.89 -12.23 -2.80
CA TRP A 218 -10.85 -13.58 -3.32
C TRP A 218 -11.87 -14.53 -2.68
N LYS A 219 -12.63 -14.07 -1.67
CA LYS A 219 -13.48 -14.91 -0.82
C LYS A 219 -14.48 -15.76 -1.58
N THR A 220 -15.04 -15.25 -2.68
CA THR A 220 -16.10 -15.92 -3.46
C THR A 220 -15.60 -17.21 -4.11
N GLY A 221 -14.31 -17.33 -4.42
CA GLY A 221 -13.75 -18.54 -5.03
C GLY A 221 -12.72 -19.26 -4.14
N CYS A 222 -12.65 -18.90 -2.88
CA CYS A 222 -11.68 -19.45 -1.94
C CYS A 222 -12.34 -20.55 -1.09
N GLU A 223 -11.93 -21.81 -1.25
CA GLU A 223 -12.42 -22.95 -0.45
C GLU A 223 -12.04 -22.85 1.04
N HIS A 224 -11.06 -21.99 1.39
CA HIS A 224 -10.66 -21.73 2.78
C HIS A 224 -11.33 -20.49 3.37
N ALA A 225 -12.31 -19.89 2.66
CA ALA A 225 -12.95 -18.68 3.15
C ALA A 225 -13.77 -18.95 4.42
N VAL A 226 -13.46 -18.23 5.50
CA VAL A 226 -14.23 -18.24 6.74
C VAL A 226 -15.21 -17.07 6.68
N LEU A 227 -16.47 -17.37 6.41
CA LEU A 227 -17.53 -16.37 6.17
C LEU A 227 -18.35 -16.07 7.43
N GLU A 228 -18.32 -16.93 8.42
CA GLU A 228 -19.01 -16.76 9.69
C GLU A 228 -18.01 -16.66 10.83
N ASN A 229 -18.33 -15.82 11.80
CA ASN A 229 -17.53 -15.73 13.02
C ASN A 229 -17.83 -16.97 13.88
N SER A 230 -16.99 -18.00 13.78
CA SER A 230 -17.10 -19.21 14.59
C SER A 230 -16.55 -19.05 16.00
N GLU A 231 -16.07 -17.86 16.38
CA GLU A 231 -15.82 -17.55 17.78
C GLU A 231 -17.15 -17.59 18.51
N LYS A 232 -17.47 -18.78 19.06
CA LYS A 232 -18.51 -18.91 20.06
C LYS A 232 -18.18 -17.92 21.15
N VAL A 233 -19.05 -16.93 21.35
CA VAL A 233 -19.09 -16.19 22.60
C VAL A 233 -19.18 -17.28 23.66
N VAL A 234 -18.09 -17.54 24.35
CA VAL A 234 -18.14 -18.38 25.54
C VAL A 234 -18.99 -17.57 26.51
N ASP A 235 -20.22 -18.04 26.66
CA ASP A 235 -21.13 -17.44 27.64
C ASP A 235 -20.48 -17.71 29.01
N VAL A 236 -19.88 -16.69 29.55
CA VAL A 236 -19.23 -16.77 30.87
C VAL A 236 -20.25 -16.88 32.02
N SER A 237 -21.56 -16.86 31.74
CA SER A 237 -22.62 -17.05 32.74
C SER A 237 -22.57 -18.43 33.41
N ASP A 238 -21.96 -19.44 32.75
CA ASP A 238 -21.80 -20.80 33.28
C ASP A 238 -20.51 -20.98 34.14
N LEU A 239 -19.74 -19.94 34.34
CA LEU A 239 -18.48 -19.97 35.13
C LEU A 239 -18.61 -19.38 36.55
N PHE A 240 -19.83 -18.97 36.96
CA PHE A 240 -20.10 -18.45 38.30
C PHE A 240 -21.33 -19.10 38.96
#